data_d645b198ca6961b496210b96d3c5c6ce
#
_entry.id   d645b198ca6961b496210b96d3c5c6ce
#
_cell.length_a   1.000
_cell.length_b   1.000
_cell.length_c   1.000
_cell.angle_alpha   90.00
_cell.angle_beta   90.00
_cell.angle_gamma   90.00
#
_symmetry.space_group_name_H-M   'P 1'
#
loop_
_entity.id
_entity.type
_entity.pdbx_description
1 polymer ?
#
loop_
_entity_poly.entity_id
_entity_poly.type
_entity_poly.pdbx_seq_one_letter_code
_entity_poly.pdbx_strand_id
1 'polypeptide(L)'
;MTTAARYRAACAALGLPVWRPGMRAVAARPEPLEPVCSRAPDDLRGWTPYPGAEPDFADPATIGVLLAAVREAWACPTLCVAWCFVPHPDGDWFVPRIPADAYGETEADALVAALEAAAARRGCRP
;
A
#
# COMPACT_ATOMS: atom_id res chain seq x y z
N MET A 1 10.68 -4.06 9.56
CA MET A 1 10.52 -3.82 8.12
C MET A 1 9.63 -2.60 7.93
N THR A 2 9.98 -1.69 7.05
CA THR A 2 9.18 -0.50 6.76
C THR A 2 7.90 -0.85 6.01
N THR A 3 6.90 0.04 6.06
CA THR A 3 5.66 -0.11 5.29
C THR A 3 5.95 -0.26 3.80
N ALA A 4 6.87 0.53 3.26
CA ALA A 4 7.27 0.46 1.86
C ALA A 4 7.90 -0.90 1.51
N ALA A 5 8.78 -1.43 2.34
CA ALA A 5 9.39 -2.74 2.12
C ALA A 5 8.34 -3.87 2.18
N ARG A 6 7.41 -3.81 3.11
CA ARG A 6 6.30 -4.75 3.22
C ARG A 6 5.41 -4.69 1.99
N TYR A 7 5.09 -3.49 1.53
CA TYR A 7 4.29 -3.26 0.32
C TYR A 7 4.96 -3.87 -0.91
N ARG A 8 6.27 -3.61 -1.11
CA ARG A 8 7.03 -4.16 -2.23
C ARG A 8 7.03 -5.68 -2.22
N ALA A 9 7.25 -6.29 -1.04
CA ALA A 9 7.25 -7.74 -0.88
C ALA A 9 5.87 -8.35 -1.21
N ALA A 10 4.80 -7.74 -0.73
CA ALA A 10 3.43 -8.20 -1.02
C ALA A 10 3.10 -8.09 -2.51
N CYS A 11 3.46 -6.98 -3.15
CA CYS A 11 3.27 -6.81 -4.60
C CYS A 11 4.03 -7.87 -5.39
N ALA A 12 5.29 -8.15 -5.03
CA ALA A 12 6.08 -9.18 -5.69
C ALA A 12 5.42 -10.56 -5.56
N ALA A 13 4.93 -10.91 -4.37
CA ALA A 13 4.26 -12.18 -4.11
C ALA A 13 2.94 -12.31 -4.87
N LEU A 14 2.23 -11.20 -5.09
CA LEU A 14 0.95 -11.18 -5.79
C LEU A 14 1.07 -10.95 -7.30
N GLY A 15 2.27 -10.67 -7.81
CA GLY A 15 2.47 -10.30 -9.22
C GLY A 15 1.87 -8.94 -9.58
N LEU A 16 1.77 -8.03 -8.60
CA LEU A 16 1.23 -6.69 -8.80
C LEU A 16 2.35 -5.67 -8.99
N PRO A 17 2.12 -4.63 -9.80
CA PRO A 17 3.09 -3.54 -9.92
C PRO A 17 3.16 -2.73 -8.63
N VAL A 18 4.35 -2.28 -8.27
CA VAL A 18 4.56 -1.40 -7.11
C VAL A 18 3.99 -0.01 -7.40
N TRP A 19 4.29 0.52 -8.59
CA TRP A 19 3.85 1.85 -9.01
C TRP A 19 2.58 1.76 -9.84
N ARG A 20 1.62 2.63 -9.52
CA ARG A 20 0.36 2.75 -10.24
C ARG A 20 0.06 4.22 -10.50
N PRO A 21 -0.72 4.53 -11.56
CA PRO A 21 -1.14 5.92 -11.83
C PRO A 21 -1.76 6.59 -10.59
N GLY A 22 -1.41 7.84 -10.36
CA GLY A 22 -1.92 8.63 -9.25
C GLY A 22 -1.11 8.53 -7.95
N MET A 23 -0.23 7.55 -7.81
CA MET A 23 0.62 7.44 -6.62
C MET A 23 1.65 8.56 -6.56
N ARG A 24 1.87 9.10 -5.37
CA ARG A 24 2.96 10.05 -5.12
C ARG A 24 4.22 9.28 -4.74
N ALA A 25 5.31 9.60 -5.42
CA ALA A 25 6.63 9.07 -5.14
C ALA A 25 7.44 10.10 -4.35
N VAL A 26 8.12 9.66 -3.30
CA VAL A 26 8.97 10.53 -2.47
C VAL A 26 10.34 9.89 -2.35
N ALA A 27 11.39 10.65 -2.71
CA ALA A 27 12.77 10.24 -2.52
C ALA A 27 13.45 11.18 -1.52
N ALA A 28 13.98 10.62 -0.44
CA ALA A 28 14.77 11.38 0.52
C ALA A 28 16.10 11.81 -0.11
N ARG A 29 16.57 13.00 0.25
CA ARG A 29 17.90 13.50 -0.13
C ARG A 29 18.67 13.92 1.11
N PRO A 30 20.02 13.93 1.07
CA PRO A 30 20.82 14.39 2.21
C PRO A 30 20.44 15.82 2.60
N GLU A 31 20.35 16.09 3.89
CA GLU A 31 20.15 17.46 4.37
C GLU A 31 21.28 18.39 3.89
N PRO A 32 21.01 19.67 3.56
CA PRO A 32 19.73 20.37 3.77
C PRO A 32 18.75 20.33 2.58
N LEU A 33 18.94 19.43 1.63
CA LEU A 33 18.11 19.33 0.45
C LEU A 33 16.71 18.78 0.79
N GLU A 34 15.68 19.37 0.17
CA GLU A 34 14.33 18.89 0.31
C GLU A 34 14.12 17.56 -0.43
N PRO A 35 13.21 16.70 0.04
CA PRO A 35 12.85 15.48 -0.67
C PRO A 35 12.35 15.76 -2.08
N VAL A 36 12.67 14.87 -3.00
CA VAL A 36 12.12 14.91 -4.37
C VAL A 36 10.77 14.21 -4.39
N CYS A 37 9.74 14.91 -4.84
CA CYS A 37 8.40 14.38 -4.95
C CYS A 37 7.92 14.41 -6.39
N SER A 38 7.26 13.36 -6.83
CA SER A 38 6.63 13.30 -8.16
C SER A 38 5.36 12.46 -8.07
N ARG A 39 4.44 12.68 -9.01
CA ARG A 39 3.22 11.88 -9.08
C ARG A 39 3.25 11.03 -10.33
N ALA A 40 2.92 9.74 -10.16
CA ALA A 40 2.84 8.82 -11.28
C ALA A 40 1.72 9.26 -12.23
N PRO A 41 2.01 9.43 -13.54
CA PRO A 41 1.02 9.85 -14.53
C PRO A 41 0.04 8.71 -14.85
N ASP A 42 -1.04 9.04 -15.57
CA ASP A 42 -2.01 8.03 -16.01
C ASP A 42 -1.39 6.99 -16.95
N ASP A 43 -0.42 7.40 -17.75
CA ASP A 43 0.38 6.49 -18.59
C ASP A 43 1.78 6.38 -18.00
N LEU A 44 2.10 5.21 -17.44
CA LEU A 44 3.40 4.96 -16.81
C LEU A 44 4.52 4.66 -17.81
N ARG A 45 4.23 4.53 -19.09
CA ARG A 45 5.27 4.27 -20.11
C ARG A 45 6.27 5.43 -20.13
N GLY A 46 7.55 5.08 -20.02
CA GLY A 46 8.61 6.08 -19.99
C GLY A 46 8.72 6.87 -18.69
N TRP A 47 7.85 6.65 -17.72
CA TRP A 47 7.96 7.27 -16.40
C TRP A 47 8.69 6.33 -15.44
N THR A 48 9.64 6.89 -14.71
CA THR A 48 10.30 6.22 -13.59
C THR A 48 10.38 7.19 -12.42
N PRO A 49 10.21 6.71 -11.19
CA PRO A 49 10.42 7.56 -10.03
C PRO A 49 11.90 7.91 -9.86
N TYR A 50 12.17 8.94 -9.09
CA TYR A 50 13.55 9.27 -8.71
C TYR A 50 14.20 8.05 -8.03
N PRO A 51 15.50 7.77 -8.27
CA PRO A 51 16.17 6.63 -7.64
C PRO A 51 16.02 6.62 -6.11
N GLY A 52 15.60 5.49 -5.56
CA GLY A 52 15.34 5.35 -4.13
C GLY A 52 13.99 5.87 -3.67
N ALA A 53 13.13 6.35 -4.58
CA ALA A 53 11.80 6.81 -4.21
C ALA A 53 10.91 5.68 -3.69
N GLU A 54 10.07 6.01 -2.73
CA GLU A 54 9.06 5.14 -2.17
C GLU A 54 7.68 5.77 -2.32
N PRO A 55 6.59 4.96 -2.31
CA PRO A 55 5.25 5.52 -2.28
C PRO A 55 5.04 6.39 -1.03
N ASP A 56 4.41 7.53 -1.21
CA ASP A 56 4.01 8.39 -0.08
C ASP A 56 2.70 7.89 0.50
N PHE A 57 2.78 7.09 1.54
CA PHE A 57 1.62 6.49 2.20
C PHE A 57 0.79 7.47 3.04
N ALA A 58 1.20 8.72 3.15
CA ALA A 58 0.42 9.80 3.76
C ALA A 58 -0.42 10.57 2.72
N ASP A 59 -0.14 10.39 1.43
CA ASP A 59 -0.85 11.07 0.35
C ASP A 59 -2.22 10.40 0.10
N PRO A 60 -3.34 11.17 0.16
CA PRO A 60 -4.68 10.59 -0.01
C PRO A 60 -4.89 9.87 -1.34
N ALA A 61 -4.32 10.36 -2.43
CA ALA A 61 -4.43 9.71 -3.74
C ALA A 61 -3.67 8.37 -3.75
N THR A 62 -2.51 8.31 -3.11
CA THR A 62 -1.76 7.06 -2.93
C THR A 62 -2.56 6.05 -2.11
N ILE A 63 -3.20 6.48 -1.03
CA ILE A 63 -4.10 5.62 -0.23
C ILE A 63 -5.24 5.07 -1.10
N GLY A 64 -5.85 5.90 -1.93
CA GLY A 64 -6.92 5.46 -2.84
C GLY A 64 -6.44 4.43 -3.86
N VAL A 65 -5.25 4.59 -4.40
CA VAL A 65 -4.63 3.61 -5.31
C VAL A 65 -4.32 2.31 -4.58
N LEU A 66 -3.81 2.39 -3.36
CA LEU A 66 -3.53 1.22 -2.53
C LEU A 66 -4.81 0.45 -2.20
N LEU A 67 -5.90 1.15 -1.89
CA LEU A 67 -7.21 0.52 -1.67
C LEU A 67 -7.68 -0.22 -2.93
N ALA A 68 -7.50 0.37 -4.12
CA ALA A 68 -7.84 -0.30 -5.38
C ALA A 68 -7.04 -1.60 -5.57
N ALA A 69 -5.75 -1.60 -5.20
CA ALA A 69 -4.91 -2.80 -5.26
C ALA A 69 -5.41 -3.89 -4.29
N VAL A 70 -5.83 -3.51 -3.09
CA VAL A 70 -6.40 -4.46 -2.10
C VAL A 70 -7.69 -5.06 -2.63
N ARG A 71 -8.58 -4.25 -3.20
CA ARG A 71 -9.82 -4.72 -3.81
C ARG A 71 -9.57 -5.72 -4.93
N GLU A 72 -8.57 -5.45 -5.75
CA GLU A 72 -8.15 -6.35 -6.82
C GLU A 72 -7.58 -7.66 -6.27
N ALA A 73 -6.70 -7.59 -5.27
CA ALA A 73 -6.07 -8.76 -4.68
C ALA A 73 -7.07 -9.72 -4.03
N TRP A 74 -8.13 -9.18 -3.42
CA TRP A 74 -9.19 -9.95 -2.78
C TRP A 74 -10.40 -10.22 -3.68
N ALA A 75 -10.39 -9.71 -4.93
CA ALA A 75 -11.52 -9.77 -5.86
C ALA A 75 -12.82 -9.27 -5.22
N CYS A 76 -12.74 -8.22 -4.43
CA CYS A 76 -13.86 -7.63 -3.70
C CYS A 76 -13.87 -6.11 -3.89
N PRO A 77 -14.68 -5.58 -4.83
CA PRO A 77 -14.69 -4.16 -5.16
C PRO A 77 -15.27 -3.26 -4.07
N THR A 78 -15.88 -3.83 -3.04
CA THR A 78 -16.53 -3.06 -1.96
C THR A 78 -15.70 -3.03 -0.68
N LEU A 79 -14.50 -3.59 -0.66
CA LEU A 79 -13.63 -3.48 0.51
C LEU A 79 -13.33 -2.02 0.84
N CYS A 80 -13.20 -1.74 2.12
CA CYS A 80 -12.82 -0.43 2.62
C CYS A 80 -11.83 -0.57 3.76
N VAL A 81 -11.19 0.53 4.13
CA VAL A 81 -10.43 0.65 5.36
C VAL A 81 -11.27 1.44 6.36
N ALA A 82 -11.27 1.02 7.61
CA ALA A 82 -12.12 1.60 8.63
C ALA A 82 -11.34 1.89 9.92
N TRP A 83 -11.82 2.88 10.67
CA TRP A 83 -11.30 3.20 12.00
C TRP A 83 -11.90 2.24 13.03
N CYS A 84 -11.05 1.73 13.93
CA CYS A 84 -11.50 0.89 15.04
C CYS A 84 -12.11 1.76 16.15
N PHE A 85 -13.35 1.50 16.52
CA PHE A 85 -13.98 2.15 17.68
C PHE A 85 -13.44 1.61 19.00
N VAL A 86 -12.99 0.36 19.00
CA VAL A 86 -12.39 -0.29 20.16
C VAL A 86 -10.89 -0.41 19.91
N PRO A 87 -10.04 0.05 20.83
CA PRO A 87 -8.60 -0.05 20.65
C PRO A 87 -8.16 -1.49 20.37
N HIS A 88 -7.29 -1.66 19.38
CA HIS A 88 -6.71 -2.94 19.01
C HIS A 88 -5.19 -2.86 19.14
N PRO A 89 -4.51 -3.89 19.68
CA PRO A 89 -3.06 -3.85 19.90
C PRO A 89 -2.25 -3.67 18.60
N ASP A 90 -2.79 -4.09 17.47
CA ASP A 90 -2.11 -4.02 16.18
C ASP A 90 -2.37 -2.72 15.41
N GLY A 91 -3.20 -1.82 15.95
CA GLY A 91 -3.44 -0.50 15.37
C GLY A 91 -4.92 -0.09 15.35
N ASP A 92 -5.14 1.18 14.98
CA ASP A 92 -6.45 1.81 15.03
C ASP A 92 -7.25 1.68 13.73
N TRP A 93 -6.61 1.23 12.66
CA TRP A 93 -7.22 1.04 11.35
C TRP A 93 -7.28 -0.44 10.98
N PHE A 94 -8.30 -0.83 10.25
CA PHE A 94 -8.43 -2.22 9.79
C PHE A 94 -9.20 -2.33 8.47
N VAL A 95 -9.02 -3.48 7.80
CA VAL A 95 -9.78 -3.82 6.59
C VAL A 95 -10.76 -4.92 6.97
N PRO A 96 -12.07 -4.60 7.10
CA PRO A 96 -13.08 -5.61 7.41
C PRO A 96 -13.43 -6.48 6.19
N ARG A 97 -14.17 -7.55 6.41
CA ARG A 97 -14.76 -8.44 5.39
C ARG A 97 -13.76 -9.32 4.64
N ILE A 98 -12.55 -9.43 5.12
CA ILE A 98 -11.60 -10.42 4.62
C ILE A 98 -11.40 -11.49 5.69
N PRO A 99 -11.14 -12.76 5.31
CA PRO A 99 -10.93 -13.84 6.29
C PRO A 99 -9.50 -13.80 6.85
N ALA A 100 -9.08 -12.64 7.34
CA ALA A 100 -7.76 -12.41 7.91
C ALA A 100 -7.79 -11.14 8.76
N ASP A 101 -6.87 -11.04 9.70
CA ASP A 101 -6.67 -9.83 10.47
C ASP A 101 -5.75 -8.87 9.69
N ALA A 102 -6.25 -7.68 9.41
CA ALA A 102 -5.49 -6.66 8.69
C ALA A 102 -5.67 -5.33 9.41
N TYR A 103 -4.77 -5.07 10.35
CA TYR A 103 -4.76 -3.87 11.19
C TYR A 103 -3.50 -3.06 10.94
N GLY A 104 -3.55 -1.78 11.24
CA GLY A 104 -2.39 -0.90 11.16
C GLY A 104 -2.58 0.39 11.93
N GLU A 105 -1.49 1.06 12.24
CA GLU A 105 -1.50 2.36 12.91
C GLU A 105 -1.99 3.47 11.99
N THR A 106 -1.88 3.27 10.68
CA THR A 106 -2.37 4.17 9.64
C THR A 106 -3.23 3.40 8.66
N GLU A 107 -4.00 4.12 7.83
CA GLU A 107 -4.78 3.51 6.75
C GLU A 107 -3.89 2.69 5.82
N ALA A 108 -2.72 3.24 5.45
CA ALA A 108 -1.78 2.55 4.58
C ALA A 108 -1.27 1.25 5.21
N ASP A 109 -0.94 1.26 6.50
CA ASP A 109 -0.47 0.05 7.19
C ASP A 109 -1.53 -1.04 7.20
N ALA A 110 -2.80 -0.70 7.43
CA ALA A 110 -3.90 -1.65 7.39
C ALA A 110 -4.10 -2.22 5.97
N LEU A 111 -4.00 -1.39 4.94
CA LEU A 111 -4.11 -1.81 3.56
C LEU A 111 -2.94 -2.70 3.14
N VAL A 112 -1.72 -2.38 3.56
CA VAL A 112 -0.55 -3.24 3.32
C VAL A 112 -0.70 -4.58 4.05
N ALA A 113 -1.20 -4.59 5.28
CA ALA A 113 -1.51 -5.83 6.00
C ALA A 113 -2.53 -6.68 5.24
N ALA A 114 -3.54 -6.07 4.61
CA ALA A 114 -4.50 -6.78 3.77
C ALA A 114 -3.85 -7.38 2.52
N LEU A 115 -2.89 -6.68 1.90
CA LEU A 115 -2.12 -7.23 0.77
C LEU A 115 -1.24 -8.40 1.22
N GLU A 116 -0.59 -8.29 2.35
CA GLU A 116 0.22 -9.38 2.93
C GLU A 116 -0.65 -10.62 3.21
N ALA A 117 -1.85 -10.42 3.73
CA ALA A 117 -2.80 -11.51 3.98
C ALA A 117 -3.24 -12.18 2.67
N ALA A 118 -3.48 -11.40 1.61
CA ALA A 118 -3.78 -11.93 0.28
C ALA A 118 -2.61 -12.75 -0.28
N ALA A 119 -1.39 -12.26 -0.12
CA ALA A 119 -0.18 -12.96 -0.55
C ALA A 119 0.01 -14.29 0.20
N ALA A 120 -0.19 -14.28 1.53
CA ALA A 120 -0.10 -15.47 2.36
C ALA A 120 -1.15 -16.52 1.96
N ARG A 121 -2.38 -16.10 1.71
CA ARG A 121 -3.46 -16.98 1.25
C ARG A 121 -3.13 -17.61 -0.10
N ARG A 122 -2.56 -16.83 -1.01
CA ARG A 122 -2.17 -17.31 -2.34
C ARG A 122 -1.06 -18.35 -2.26
N GLY A 123 -0.07 -18.16 -1.37
CA GLY A 123 1.01 -19.10 -1.12
C GLY A 123 0.55 -20.41 -0.49
N CYS A 124 -0.62 -20.43 0.18
CA CYS A 124 -1.19 -21.63 0.81
C CYS A 124 -2.08 -22.45 -0.14
N ARG A 125 -2.27 -22.02 -1.38
CA ARG A 125 -3.06 -22.77 -2.36
C ARG A 125 -2.25 -23.93 -2.90
N PRO A 126 -2.82 -25.14 -2.91
CA PRO A 126 -2.17 -26.30 -3.53
C PRO A 126 -2.01 -26.14 -5.05
#